data_211101082a28c22ee8478cb48dfae500
#
_entry.id   211101082a28c22ee8478cb48dfae500
#
_cell.length_a   1.000
_cell.length_b   1.000
_cell.length_c   1.000
_cell.angle_alpha   90.00
_cell.angle_beta   90.00
_cell.angle_gamma   90.00
#
_symmetry.space_group_name_H-M   'P 1'
#
loop_
_entity.id
_entity.type
_entity.pdbx_description
1 polymer ?
#
loop_
_entity_poly.entity_id
_entity_poly.type
_entity_poly.pdbx_seq_one_letter_code
_entity_poly.pdbx_strand_id
1 'polypeptide(L)'
;MIIVLATAHIHPDDIAMIEPAGRAMVSASNAEAGCLGYSYAWDISEAHTLRVAEKWKDEAALKFHFSTPHMAAFLAALGKVRHAKPLDVKMYDAANERPLTL
;
A
#
# COMPACT_ATOMS: atom_id res chain seq x y z
N MET A 1 1.08 15.18 7.96
CA MET A 1 0.93 14.16 6.89
C MET A 1 1.60 12.88 7.33
N ILE A 2 1.01 11.78 6.99
CA ILE A 2 1.57 10.46 7.27
C ILE A 2 1.95 9.81 5.93
N ILE A 3 3.15 9.26 5.87
CA ILE A 3 3.61 8.45 4.74
C ILE A 3 3.74 7.00 5.21
N VAL A 4 3.19 6.08 4.44
CA VAL A 4 3.35 4.64 4.69
C VAL A 4 4.13 4.04 3.52
N LEU A 5 5.18 3.30 3.86
CA LEU A 5 5.96 2.53 2.89
C LEU A 5 5.92 1.06 3.29
N ALA A 6 5.55 0.22 2.36
CA ALA A 6 5.50 -1.22 2.60
C ALA A 6 6.18 -1.98 1.47
N THR A 7 6.69 -3.15 1.81
CA THR A 7 7.28 -4.07 0.86
C THR A 7 6.77 -5.47 1.12
N ALA A 8 6.27 -6.12 0.07
CA ALA A 8 5.82 -7.50 0.12
C ALA A 8 6.55 -8.33 -0.95
N HIS A 9 7.06 -9.49 -0.56
CA HIS A 9 7.72 -10.42 -1.46
C HIS A 9 6.75 -11.57 -1.75
N ILE A 10 6.11 -11.53 -2.92
CA ILE A 10 5.00 -12.41 -3.28
C ILE A 10 5.52 -13.58 -4.09
N HIS A 11 5.06 -14.80 -3.76
CA HIS A 11 5.38 -15.97 -4.58
C HIS A 11 4.85 -15.75 -6.01
N PRO A 12 5.65 -16.05 -7.06
CA PRO A 12 5.26 -15.79 -8.44
C PRO A 12 3.91 -16.41 -8.84
N ASP A 13 3.57 -17.57 -8.31
CA ASP A 13 2.31 -18.24 -8.63
C ASP A 13 1.09 -17.54 -8.03
N ASP A 14 1.28 -16.62 -7.09
CA ASP A 14 0.19 -15.92 -6.41
C ASP A 14 -0.06 -14.49 -6.96
N ILE A 15 0.78 -14.05 -7.91
CA ILE A 15 0.67 -12.70 -8.50
C ILE A 15 -0.66 -12.50 -9.20
N ALA A 16 -1.09 -13.48 -9.99
CA ALA A 16 -2.36 -13.39 -10.72
C ALA A 16 -3.57 -13.25 -9.79
N MET A 17 -3.48 -13.75 -8.57
CA MET A 17 -4.53 -13.61 -7.56
C MET A 17 -4.47 -12.25 -6.87
N ILE A 18 -3.28 -11.76 -6.51
CA ILE A 18 -3.15 -10.54 -5.72
C ILE A 18 -3.32 -9.26 -6.55
N GLU A 19 -2.96 -9.27 -7.83
CA GLU A 19 -3.06 -8.06 -8.67
C GLU A 19 -4.46 -7.48 -8.76
N PRO A 20 -5.52 -8.25 -9.03
CA PRO A 20 -6.88 -7.69 -9.06
C PRO A 20 -7.29 -7.11 -7.71
N ALA A 21 -6.95 -7.78 -6.62
CA ALA A 21 -7.23 -7.30 -5.26
C ALA A 21 -6.46 -6.00 -4.97
N GLY A 22 -5.21 -5.92 -5.41
CA GLY A 22 -4.39 -4.72 -5.29
C GLY A 22 -4.95 -3.54 -6.08
N ARG A 23 -5.39 -3.77 -7.30
CA ARG A 23 -6.03 -2.72 -8.14
C ARG A 23 -7.30 -2.18 -7.49
N ALA A 24 -8.15 -3.05 -6.95
CA ALA A 24 -9.36 -2.64 -6.25
C ALA A 24 -9.02 -1.82 -5.00
N MET A 25 -8.03 -2.24 -4.24
CA MET A 25 -7.56 -1.54 -3.04
C MET A 25 -7.02 -0.15 -3.37
N VAL A 26 -6.20 -0.02 -4.41
CA VAL A 26 -5.64 1.26 -4.86
C VAL A 26 -6.75 2.21 -5.27
N SER A 27 -7.69 1.75 -6.08
CA SER A 27 -8.82 2.56 -6.56
C SER A 27 -9.68 3.07 -5.41
N ALA A 28 -10.08 2.18 -4.51
CA ALA A 28 -10.95 2.54 -3.37
C ALA A 28 -10.22 3.43 -2.38
N SER A 29 -8.94 3.19 -2.12
CA SER A 29 -8.15 3.99 -1.19
C SER A 29 -7.96 5.42 -1.69
N ASN A 30 -7.69 5.61 -2.98
CA ASN A 30 -7.57 6.96 -3.57
C ASN A 30 -8.88 7.75 -3.52
N ALA A 31 -10.03 7.08 -3.38
CA ALA A 31 -11.32 7.73 -3.24
C ALA A 31 -11.63 8.18 -1.79
N GLU A 32 -10.84 7.78 -0.82
CA GLU A 32 -11.03 8.20 0.57
C GLU A 32 -10.66 9.68 0.74
N ALA A 33 -11.49 10.42 1.47
CA ALA A 33 -11.35 11.89 1.61
C ALA A 33 -9.99 12.33 2.17
N GLY A 34 -9.40 11.54 3.06
CA GLY A 34 -8.13 11.86 3.68
C GLY A 34 -6.91 11.26 2.99
N CYS A 35 -7.09 10.57 1.87
CA CYS A 35 -6.00 9.98 1.10
C CYS A 35 -5.39 11.02 0.15
N LEU A 36 -4.10 11.28 0.28
CA LEU A 36 -3.35 12.18 -0.59
C LEU A 36 -2.67 11.45 -1.74
N GLY A 37 -2.52 10.14 -1.63
CA GLY A 37 -1.97 9.29 -2.67
C GLY A 37 -1.82 7.86 -2.16
N TYR A 38 -2.09 6.91 -3.06
CA TYR A 38 -2.02 5.48 -2.74
C TYR A 38 -1.60 4.75 -3.99
N SER A 39 -0.49 4.03 -3.95
CA SER A 39 0.02 3.34 -5.13
C SER A 39 0.73 2.04 -4.79
N TYR A 40 0.56 1.07 -5.67
CA TYR A 40 1.27 -0.20 -5.68
C TYR A 40 2.07 -0.31 -6.96
N ALA A 41 3.29 -0.79 -6.86
CA ALA A 41 4.16 -0.99 -8.02
C ALA A 41 5.05 -2.20 -7.81
N TRP A 42 5.33 -2.92 -8.89
CA TRP A 42 6.35 -3.95 -8.86
C TRP A 42 7.73 -3.31 -8.97
N ASP A 43 8.66 -3.81 -8.17
CA ASP A 43 10.04 -3.31 -8.19
C ASP A 43 10.70 -3.67 -9.53
N ILE A 44 11.40 -2.71 -10.14
CA ILE A 44 12.01 -2.90 -11.46
C ILE A 44 13.26 -3.79 -11.41
N SER A 45 13.93 -3.86 -10.27
CA SER A 45 15.19 -4.58 -10.13
C SER A 45 15.08 -5.82 -9.25
N GLU A 46 14.00 -5.96 -8.47
CA GLU A 46 13.78 -7.09 -7.58
C GLU A 46 12.47 -7.79 -7.95
N ALA A 47 12.58 -8.96 -8.56
CA ALA A 47 11.42 -9.70 -9.06
C ALA A 47 10.44 -10.05 -7.94
N HIS A 48 9.14 -10.04 -8.28
CA HIS A 48 8.03 -10.46 -7.39
C HIS A 48 7.96 -9.62 -6.10
N THR A 49 8.49 -8.40 -6.13
CA THR A 49 8.53 -7.49 -4.99
C THR A 49 7.55 -6.35 -5.22
N LEU A 50 6.53 -6.29 -4.38
CA LEU A 50 5.51 -5.25 -4.41
C LEU A 50 5.95 -4.11 -3.49
N ARG A 51 6.01 -2.90 -4.05
CA ARG A 51 6.27 -1.66 -3.32
C ARG A 51 4.97 -0.90 -3.14
N VAL A 52 4.70 -0.49 -1.92
CA VAL A 52 3.51 0.28 -1.56
C VAL A 52 3.94 1.65 -1.07
N ALA A 53 3.32 2.69 -1.60
CA ALA A 53 3.51 4.06 -1.13
C ALA A 53 2.16 4.71 -0.89
N GLU A 54 1.96 5.25 0.31
CA GLU A 54 0.72 5.88 0.73
C GLU A 54 1.00 7.23 1.36
N LYS A 55 0.14 8.19 1.09
CA LYS A 55 0.16 9.50 1.75
C LYS A 55 -1.22 9.79 2.33
N TRP A 56 -1.26 10.14 3.60
CA TRP A 56 -2.49 10.44 4.32
C TRP A 56 -2.39 11.83 4.93
N LYS A 57 -3.49 12.55 4.89
CA LYS A 57 -3.54 13.92 5.40
C LYS A 57 -3.16 13.99 6.89
N ASP A 58 -3.59 12.99 7.69
CA ASP A 58 -3.29 12.88 9.11
C ASP A 58 -3.48 11.44 9.59
N GLU A 59 -3.18 11.20 10.85
CA GLU A 59 -3.31 9.88 11.45
C GLU A 59 -4.77 9.41 11.54
N ALA A 60 -5.71 10.33 11.71
CA ALA A 60 -7.13 10.00 11.74
C ALA A 60 -7.60 9.44 10.40
N ALA A 61 -7.12 10.00 9.28
CA ALA A 61 -7.42 9.50 7.94
C ALA A 61 -6.89 8.09 7.72
N LEU A 62 -5.67 7.81 8.17
CA LEU A 62 -5.09 6.46 8.10
C LEU A 62 -5.88 5.48 8.97
N LYS A 63 -6.28 5.90 10.16
CA LYS A 63 -7.08 5.09 11.06
C LYS A 63 -8.45 4.74 10.46
N PHE A 64 -9.09 5.70 9.81
CA PHE A 64 -10.33 5.48 9.08
C PHE A 64 -10.14 4.43 7.97
N HIS A 65 -9.03 4.51 7.22
CA HIS A 65 -8.68 3.56 6.17
C HIS A 65 -8.70 2.11 6.68
N PHE A 66 -8.19 1.87 7.88
CA PHE A 66 -8.18 0.53 8.47
C PHE A 66 -9.58 -0.04 8.77
N SER A 67 -10.60 0.80 8.82
CA SER A 67 -11.98 0.39 9.10
C SER A 67 -12.80 0.14 7.82
N THR A 68 -12.22 0.35 6.65
CA THR A 68 -12.96 0.28 5.38
C THR A 68 -13.16 -1.15 4.90
N PRO A 69 -14.25 -1.41 4.13
CA PRO A 69 -14.48 -2.72 3.54
C PRO A 69 -13.36 -3.14 2.56
N HIS A 70 -12.80 -2.19 1.81
CA HIS A 70 -11.72 -2.49 0.87
C HIS A 70 -10.42 -2.88 1.59
N MET A 71 -10.14 -2.33 2.77
CA MET A 71 -9.01 -2.77 3.58
C MET A 71 -9.20 -4.22 4.04
N ALA A 72 -10.38 -4.56 4.54
CA ALA A 72 -10.71 -5.92 4.95
C ALA A 72 -10.58 -6.93 3.78
N ALA A 73 -11.07 -6.55 2.60
CA ALA A 73 -11.01 -7.40 1.41
C ALA A 73 -9.57 -7.64 0.97
N PHE A 74 -8.74 -6.60 0.97
CA PHE A 74 -7.33 -6.73 0.60
C PHE A 74 -6.54 -7.57 1.60
N LEU A 75 -6.75 -7.37 2.90
CA LEU A 75 -6.10 -8.19 3.93
C LEU A 75 -6.47 -9.66 3.81
N ALA A 76 -7.72 -9.96 3.47
CA ALA A 76 -8.16 -11.34 3.21
C ALA A 76 -7.41 -11.95 2.02
N ALA A 77 -7.25 -11.20 0.93
CA ALA A 77 -6.48 -11.64 -0.24
C ALA A 77 -5.00 -11.82 0.09
N LEU A 78 -4.42 -10.85 0.80
CA LEU A 78 -3.02 -10.87 1.19
C LEU A 78 -2.69 -12.06 2.10
N GLY A 79 -3.64 -12.46 2.94
CA GLY A 79 -3.49 -13.63 3.82
C GLY A 79 -3.47 -14.98 3.08
N LYS A 80 -3.84 -14.99 1.80
CA LYS A 80 -3.85 -16.22 0.96
C LYS A 80 -2.59 -16.37 0.12
N VAL A 81 -1.74 -15.32 0.02
CA VAL A 81 -0.51 -15.40 -0.76
C VAL A 81 0.64 -15.91 0.09
N ARG A 82 1.59 -16.52 -0.58
CA ARG A 82 2.85 -16.95 0.05
C ARG A 82 3.86 -15.82 -0.01
N HIS A 83 4.45 -15.51 1.13
CA HIS A 83 5.44 -14.44 1.28
C HIS A 83 6.82 -15.07 1.41
N ALA A 84 7.76 -14.68 0.54
CA ALA A 84 9.14 -15.16 0.62
C ALA A 84 9.89 -14.59 1.84
N LYS A 85 9.46 -13.40 2.29
CA LYS A 85 9.99 -12.71 3.47
C LYS A 85 8.81 -12.11 4.25
N PRO A 86 8.96 -11.82 5.55
CA PRO A 86 7.93 -11.12 6.30
C PRO A 86 7.56 -9.79 5.65
N LEU A 87 6.28 -9.43 5.72
CA LEU A 87 5.79 -8.14 5.26
C LEU A 87 6.44 -7.01 6.06
N ASP A 88 7.01 -6.04 5.38
CA ASP A 88 7.61 -4.86 6.00
C ASP A 88 6.70 -3.66 5.77
N VAL A 89 6.21 -3.06 6.85
CA VAL A 89 5.34 -1.88 6.79
C VAL A 89 5.83 -0.87 7.80
N LYS A 90 6.13 0.35 7.34
CA LYS A 90 6.55 1.43 8.21
C LYS A 90 5.77 2.70 7.90
N MET A 91 5.49 3.48 8.93
CA MET A 91 4.88 4.79 8.77
C MET A 91 5.83 5.89 9.26
N TYR A 92 5.72 7.05 8.65
CA TYR A 92 6.56 8.22 8.93
C TYR A 92 5.68 9.44 9.12
N ASP A 93 5.96 10.23 10.14
CA ASP A 93 5.40 11.56 10.27
C ASP A 93 6.17 12.47 9.32
N ALA A 94 5.46 13.16 8.43
CA ALA A 94 6.06 14.02 7.42
C ALA A 94 5.54 15.44 7.54
N ALA A 95 6.43 16.39 7.38
CA ALA A 95 6.11 17.82 7.38
C ALA A 95 6.94 18.53 6.31
N ASN A 96 6.50 19.71 5.94
CA ASN A 96 7.25 20.58 5.02
C ASN A 96 7.48 19.94 3.64
N GLU A 97 6.47 19.24 3.13
CA GLU A 97 6.52 18.74 1.76
C GLU A 97 6.75 19.90 0.79
N ARG A 98 7.71 19.75 -0.08
CA ARG A 98 8.05 20.74 -1.10
C ARG A 98 8.68 20.05 -2.30
N PRO A 99 8.60 20.67 -3.49
CA PRO A 99 9.31 20.14 -4.65
C PRO A 99 10.80 20.03 -4.38
N LEU A 100 11.41 18.96 -4.87
CA LEU A 100 12.86 18.85 -4.86
C LEU A 100 13.44 19.83 -5.87
N THR A 101 14.38 20.66 -5.40
CA THR A 101 15.09 21.61 -6.24
C THR A 101 16.56 21.15 -6.34
N LEU A 102 17.03 20.96 -7.56
CA LEU A 102 18.40 20.52 -7.83
C LEU A 102 19.30 21.68 -8.25
#